data_5b8a91f5cc5a9d1dcb1d526e3f1ffb99
#
_entry.id   5b8a91f5cc5a9d1dcb1d526e3f1ffb99
#
_cell.length_a   1.000
_cell.length_b   1.000
_cell.length_c   1.000
_cell.angle_alpha   90.00
_cell.angle_beta   90.00
_cell.angle_gamma   90.00
#
_symmetry.space_group_name_H-M   'P 1'
#
loop_
_entity.id
_entity.type
_entity.pdbx_description
1 polymer ?
#
loop_
_entity_poly.entity_id
_entity_poly.type
_entity_poly.pdbx_seq_one_letter_code
_entity_poly.pdbx_strand_id
1 'polypeptide(L)'
;ALESFSFLREKLRTLAGTNNEYKTHRFWQCFCAVAIIWITNYNIHQHTKIDILPQSLFSMGYTLRWNQGWALFSPFPRTDDGWYVIPATLKNKSQVNLFDEGKPVTWDKPEVVSATYKNQRWQSYMMKLMKKKKEDYRRHFGKYLCREWNAKHQGELRLDTFEIYFMKERTLAKRIAE
;
A
#
# COMPACT_ATOMS: atom_id res chain seq x y z
N ALA A 1 5.84 -31.53 -26.47
CA ALA A 1 4.79 -31.03 -25.57
C ALA A 1 4.15 -32.13 -24.72
N LEU A 2 3.96 -33.34 -25.26
CA LEU A 2 3.37 -34.49 -24.52
C LEU A 2 4.36 -35.12 -23.51
N GLU A 3 5.66 -35.13 -23.80
CA GLU A 3 6.69 -35.65 -22.89
C GLU A 3 6.91 -34.78 -21.66
N SER A 4 6.78 -33.45 -21.78
CA SER A 4 6.85 -32.53 -20.63
C SER A 4 5.70 -32.73 -19.63
N PHE A 5 4.53 -33.16 -20.11
CA PHE A 5 3.36 -33.42 -19.26
C PHE A 5 3.50 -34.74 -18.48
N SER A 6 4.12 -35.76 -19.08
CA SER A 6 4.40 -37.02 -18.41
C SER A 6 5.44 -36.86 -17.30
N PHE A 7 6.50 -36.09 -17.55
CA PHE A 7 7.55 -35.76 -16.58
C PHE A 7 7.00 -34.98 -15.36
N LEU A 8 6.15 -33.98 -15.62
CA LEU A 8 5.48 -33.21 -14.55
C LEU A 8 4.56 -34.12 -13.71
N ARG A 9 3.83 -35.02 -14.36
CA ARG A 9 2.92 -35.95 -13.71
C ARG A 9 3.69 -36.96 -12.82
N GLU A 10 4.86 -37.42 -13.27
CA GLU A 10 5.71 -38.34 -12.50
C GLU A 10 6.39 -37.62 -11.32
N LYS A 11 6.84 -36.38 -11.50
CA LYS A 11 7.41 -35.57 -10.45
C LYS A 11 6.37 -35.20 -9.38
N LEU A 12 5.12 -34.92 -9.78
CA LEU A 12 4.01 -34.69 -8.86
C LEU A 12 3.62 -35.98 -8.11
N ARG A 13 3.71 -37.18 -8.76
CA ARG A 13 3.51 -38.47 -8.12
C ARG A 13 4.59 -38.77 -7.08
N THR A 14 5.85 -38.47 -7.38
CA THR A 14 6.95 -38.68 -6.42
C THR A 14 6.89 -37.69 -5.25
N LEU A 15 6.44 -36.48 -5.44
CA LEU A 15 6.17 -35.52 -4.37
C LEU A 15 4.93 -35.89 -3.54
N ALA A 16 3.93 -36.51 -4.14
CA ALA A 16 2.74 -37.05 -3.46
C ALA A 16 2.98 -38.42 -2.79
N GLY A 17 4.14 -39.00 -3.04
CA GLY A 17 4.46 -40.41 -2.71
C GLY A 17 5.00 -40.65 -1.30
N THR A 18 4.49 -39.99 -0.27
CA THR A 18 4.50 -40.60 1.07
C THR A 18 3.13 -41.21 1.29
N ASN A 19 3.09 -42.56 1.30
CA ASN A 19 1.92 -43.38 1.57
C ASN A 19 1.34 -43.19 2.98
N ASN A 20 1.06 -41.96 3.37
CA ASN A 20 0.08 -41.68 4.39
C ASN A 20 -1.25 -41.49 3.65
N GLU A 21 -2.04 -42.55 3.60
CA GLU A 21 -3.46 -42.44 3.26
C GLU A 21 -4.15 -41.51 4.29
N TYR A 22 -4.01 -40.20 4.10
CA TYR A 22 -4.86 -39.26 4.79
C TYR A 22 -6.28 -39.51 4.28
N LYS A 23 -7.04 -40.34 5.01
CA LYS A 23 -8.49 -40.41 4.85
C LYS A 23 -9.07 -39.06 5.21
N THR A 24 -8.96 -38.12 4.28
CA THR A 24 -9.65 -36.84 4.42
C THR A 24 -11.14 -37.10 4.49
N HIS A 25 -11.72 -36.73 5.61
CA HIS A 25 -13.16 -36.91 5.81
C HIS A 25 -13.90 -36.18 4.68
N ARG A 26 -14.93 -36.81 4.08
CA ARG A 26 -15.71 -36.22 2.98
C ARG A 26 -16.21 -34.80 3.25
N PHE A 27 -16.47 -34.51 4.53
CA PHE A 27 -16.82 -33.16 4.99
C PHE A 27 -15.75 -32.12 4.60
N TRP A 28 -14.46 -32.39 4.86
CA TRP A 28 -13.38 -31.45 4.54
C TRP A 28 -13.17 -31.29 3.03
N GLN A 29 -13.41 -32.34 2.25
CA GLN A 29 -13.35 -32.27 0.79
C GLN A 29 -14.45 -31.36 0.25
N CYS A 30 -15.69 -31.51 0.73
CA CYS A 30 -16.80 -30.64 0.36
C CYS A 30 -16.54 -29.20 0.82
N PHE A 31 -16.06 -29.00 2.03
CA PHE A 31 -15.74 -27.66 2.55
C PHE A 31 -14.68 -26.95 1.69
N CYS A 32 -13.59 -27.64 1.34
CA CYS A 32 -12.56 -27.10 0.46
C CYS A 32 -13.09 -26.77 -0.93
N ALA A 33 -13.93 -27.65 -1.51
CA ALA A 33 -14.57 -27.40 -2.81
C ALA A 33 -15.43 -26.13 -2.79
N VAL A 34 -16.28 -25.97 -1.77
CA VAL A 34 -17.10 -24.78 -1.58
C VAL A 34 -16.24 -23.54 -1.40
N ALA A 35 -15.17 -23.59 -0.60
CA ALA A 35 -14.25 -22.48 -0.39
C ALA A 35 -13.56 -22.07 -1.71
N ILE A 36 -13.09 -23.03 -2.51
CA ILE A 36 -12.45 -22.76 -3.80
C ILE A 36 -13.45 -22.08 -4.76
N ILE A 37 -14.67 -22.62 -4.87
CA ILE A 37 -15.73 -22.04 -5.72
C ILE A 37 -15.99 -20.61 -5.28
N TRP A 38 -16.12 -20.37 -3.98
CA TRP A 38 -16.39 -19.04 -3.44
C TRP A 38 -15.24 -18.05 -3.73
N ILE A 39 -13.97 -18.43 -3.46
CA ILE A 39 -12.80 -17.59 -3.71
C ILE A 39 -12.67 -17.28 -5.21
N THR A 40 -12.87 -18.28 -6.07
CA THR A 40 -12.81 -18.08 -7.53
C THR A 40 -13.89 -17.09 -7.99
N ASN A 41 -15.11 -17.25 -7.50
CA ASN A 41 -16.21 -16.34 -7.84
C ASN A 41 -15.94 -14.91 -7.35
N TYR A 42 -15.43 -14.76 -6.12
CA TYR A 42 -15.04 -13.45 -5.58
C TYR A 42 -13.99 -12.76 -6.46
N ASN A 43 -12.98 -13.49 -6.92
CA ASN A 43 -11.96 -12.94 -7.82
C ASN A 43 -12.53 -12.55 -9.19
N ILE A 44 -13.40 -13.36 -9.76
CA ILE A 44 -14.11 -13.03 -11.01
C ILE A 44 -14.92 -11.74 -10.85
N HIS A 45 -15.70 -11.61 -9.78
CA HIS A 45 -16.47 -10.41 -9.47
C HIS A 45 -15.58 -9.15 -9.39
N GLN A 46 -14.40 -9.24 -8.73
CA GLN A 46 -13.48 -8.10 -8.59
C GLN A 46 -12.99 -7.58 -9.96
N HIS A 47 -12.81 -8.46 -10.95
CA HIS A 47 -12.28 -8.10 -12.26
C HIS A 47 -13.39 -7.77 -13.29
N THR A 48 -14.49 -8.49 -13.27
CA THR A 48 -15.54 -8.40 -14.30
C THR A 48 -16.77 -7.62 -13.86
N LYS A 49 -16.95 -7.39 -12.54
CA LYS A 49 -18.17 -6.84 -11.92
C LYS A 49 -19.42 -7.69 -12.18
N ILE A 50 -19.26 -8.95 -12.54
CA ILE A 50 -20.35 -9.92 -12.70
C ILE A 50 -20.64 -10.55 -11.35
N ASP A 51 -21.87 -10.40 -10.86
CA ASP A 51 -22.33 -11.00 -9.62
C ASP A 51 -22.97 -12.37 -9.92
N ILE A 52 -22.23 -13.44 -9.62
CA ILE A 52 -22.74 -14.82 -9.74
C ILE A 52 -23.35 -15.27 -8.41
N LEU A 53 -22.84 -14.75 -7.28
CA LEU A 53 -23.29 -15.08 -5.95
C LEU A 53 -24.18 -13.98 -5.35
N PRO A 54 -25.19 -14.34 -4.53
CA PRO A 54 -25.99 -13.37 -3.79
C PRO A 54 -25.17 -12.52 -2.84
N GLN A 55 -25.56 -11.25 -2.65
CA GLN A 55 -24.88 -10.28 -1.79
C GLN A 55 -24.67 -10.78 -0.35
N SER A 56 -25.61 -11.58 0.18
CA SER A 56 -25.51 -12.18 1.51
C SER A 56 -24.30 -13.09 1.68
N LEU A 57 -23.90 -13.81 0.63
CA LEU A 57 -22.73 -14.68 0.67
C LEU A 57 -21.42 -13.88 0.68
N PHE A 58 -21.39 -12.68 0.09
CA PHE A 58 -20.22 -11.81 0.18
C PHE A 58 -19.95 -11.37 1.63
N SER A 59 -21.00 -11.05 2.41
CA SER A 59 -20.85 -10.69 3.82
C SER A 59 -20.23 -11.83 4.64
N MET A 60 -20.62 -13.07 4.38
CA MET A 60 -20.05 -14.24 5.02
C MET A 60 -18.56 -14.42 4.68
N GLY A 61 -18.19 -14.19 3.42
CA GLY A 61 -16.80 -14.23 3.00
C GLY A 61 -15.92 -13.18 3.67
N TYR A 62 -16.44 -11.98 3.91
CA TYR A 62 -15.73 -10.96 4.70
C TYR A 62 -15.50 -11.42 6.15
N THR A 63 -16.48 -12.05 6.78
CA THR A 63 -16.37 -12.58 8.13
C THR A 63 -15.33 -13.69 8.21
N LEU A 64 -15.31 -14.59 7.24
CA LEU A 64 -14.36 -15.71 7.15
C LEU A 64 -12.97 -15.30 6.62
N ARG A 65 -12.76 -14.03 6.26
CA ARG A 65 -11.52 -13.55 5.66
C ARG A 65 -11.15 -14.24 4.33
N TRP A 66 -12.14 -14.71 3.59
CA TRP A 66 -11.95 -15.33 2.27
C TRP A 66 -11.83 -14.31 1.13
N ASN A 67 -12.04 -13.02 1.44
CA ASN A 67 -11.85 -11.93 0.52
C ASN A 67 -10.36 -11.72 0.24
N GLN A 68 -9.89 -12.12 -0.92
CA GLN A 68 -8.52 -11.90 -1.38
C GLN A 68 -8.50 -10.79 -2.43
N GLY A 69 -7.74 -9.73 -2.16
CA GLY A 69 -7.53 -8.65 -3.12
C GLY A 69 -6.24 -8.87 -3.90
N TRP A 70 -6.34 -9.44 -5.09
CA TRP A 70 -5.19 -9.65 -5.98
C TRP A 70 -4.77 -8.40 -6.77
N ALA A 71 -5.46 -7.27 -6.55
CA ALA A 71 -5.22 -6.01 -7.25
C ALA A 71 -3.99 -5.21 -6.73
N LEU A 72 -3.13 -5.81 -5.91
CA LEU A 72 -2.03 -5.09 -5.27
C LEU A 72 -1.02 -4.55 -6.30
N PHE A 73 -0.77 -5.30 -7.36
CA PHE A 73 0.18 -4.96 -8.42
C PHE A 73 -0.41 -5.03 -9.84
N SER A 74 -1.71 -5.34 -9.97
CA SER A 74 -2.36 -5.53 -11.27
C SER A 74 -3.70 -4.77 -11.32
N PRO A 75 -4.10 -4.22 -12.46
CA PRO A 75 -3.38 -4.25 -13.75
C PRO A 75 -2.25 -3.21 -13.85
N PHE A 76 -2.24 -2.19 -12.97
CA PHE A 76 -1.27 -1.11 -13.07
C PHE A 76 -0.61 -0.83 -11.71
N PRO A 77 0.73 -0.86 -11.63
CA PRO A 77 1.45 -0.38 -10.44
C PRO A 77 1.14 1.10 -10.21
N ARG A 78 1.37 1.55 -8.98
CA ARG A 78 1.18 2.97 -8.65
C ARG A 78 2.17 3.80 -9.47
N THR A 79 1.65 4.77 -10.20
CA THR A 79 2.44 5.67 -11.04
C THR A 79 2.67 7.03 -10.39
N ASP A 80 1.94 7.31 -9.30
CA ASP A 80 2.06 8.56 -8.55
C ASP A 80 3.01 8.33 -7.37
N ASP A 81 4.16 8.98 -7.40
CA ASP A 81 5.15 9.06 -6.34
C ASP A 81 5.53 10.51 -6.07
N GLY A 82 6.43 10.76 -5.12
CA GLY A 82 6.89 12.09 -4.82
C GLY A 82 7.48 12.21 -3.42
N TRP A 83 7.90 13.42 -3.07
CA TRP A 83 8.47 13.75 -1.77
C TRP A 83 7.79 14.96 -1.15
N TYR A 84 7.96 15.11 0.15
CA TYR A 84 7.42 16.25 0.89
C TYR A 84 8.47 17.31 1.10
N VAL A 85 8.08 18.58 0.94
CA VAL A 85 8.84 19.75 1.37
C VAL A 85 7.91 20.56 2.27
N ILE A 86 8.34 20.85 3.49
CA ILE A 86 7.54 21.57 4.49
C ILE A 86 8.32 22.81 4.94
N PRO A 87 8.34 23.86 4.09
CA PRO A 87 8.98 25.11 4.45
C PRO A 87 8.24 25.75 5.63
N ALA A 88 8.99 26.15 6.63
CA ALA A 88 8.50 26.80 7.82
C ALA A 88 9.27 28.07 8.11
N THR A 89 8.57 29.10 8.55
CA THR A 89 9.15 30.34 9.05
C THR A 89 9.09 30.30 10.57
N LEU A 90 10.24 30.52 11.20
CA LEU A 90 10.34 30.66 12.64
C LEU A 90 10.07 32.09 13.10
N LYS A 91 9.89 32.31 14.40
CA LYS A 91 9.63 33.68 14.95
C LYS A 91 10.76 34.67 14.66
N ASN A 92 12.00 34.20 14.60
CA ASN A 92 13.16 35.00 14.18
C ASN A 92 13.26 35.25 12.67
N LYS A 93 12.21 34.86 11.89
CA LYS A 93 12.11 34.98 10.43
C LYS A 93 13.05 34.09 9.63
N SER A 94 13.79 33.20 10.25
CA SER A 94 14.56 32.18 9.53
C SER A 94 13.65 31.11 8.93
N GLN A 95 14.07 30.53 7.80
CA GLN A 95 13.34 29.46 7.12
C GLN A 95 14.04 28.12 7.28
N VAL A 96 13.24 27.10 7.57
CA VAL A 96 13.72 25.73 7.78
C VAL A 96 12.75 24.73 7.13
N ASN A 97 13.26 23.54 6.81
CA ASN A 97 12.41 22.43 6.35
C ASN A 97 12.04 21.54 7.54
N LEU A 98 10.77 21.56 7.94
CA LEU A 98 10.28 20.71 9.06
C LEU A 98 10.34 19.22 8.75
N PHE A 99 10.27 18.83 7.50
CA PHE A 99 10.31 17.43 7.13
C PHE A 99 11.71 16.84 7.22
N ASP A 100 12.74 17.67 7.05
CA ASP A 100 14.16 17.28 7.14
C ASP A 100 14.85 17.89 8.37
N GLU A 101 14.20 17.78 9.51
CA GLU A 101 14.73 18.13 10.85
C GLU A 101 15.32 19.54 10.96
N GLY A 102 14.78 20.49 10.21
CA GLY A 102 15.21 21.89 10.27
C GLY A 102 16.37 22.27 9.36
N LYS A 103 16.75 21.42 8.42
CA LYS A 103 17.73 21.77 7.38
C LYS A 103 17.22 22.90 6.48
N PRO A 104 18.09 23.54 5.71
CA PRO A 104 17.67 24.54 4.72
C PRO A 104 16.61 23.98 3.75
N VAL A 105 15.68 24.83 3.34
CA VAL A 105 14.62 24.44 2.39
C VAL A 105 15.24 24.17 1.03
N THR A 106 15.13 22.96 0.55
CA THR A 106 15.44 22.54 -0.82
C THR A 106 14.20 21.95 -1.48
N TRP A 107 14.05 22.23 -2.76
CA TRP A 107 12.95 21.71 -3.58
C TRP A 107 13.38 20.53 -4.43
N ASP A 108 14.68 20.22 -4.42
CA ASP A 108 15.26 19.16 -5.20
C ASP A 108 14.80 17.79 -4.73
N LYS A 109 14.74 16.86 -5.67
CA LYS A 109 14.39 15.48 -5.36
C LYS A 109 15.50 14.85 -4.51
N PRO A 110 15.17 14.28 -3.34
CA PRO A 110 16.13 13.51 -2.57
C PRO A 110 16.69 12.33 -3.36
N GLU A 111 17.95 12.00 -3.18
CA GLU A 111 18.58 10.86 -3.85
C GLU A 111 17.80 9.56 -3.60
N VAL A 112 17.38 9.34 -2.36
CA VAL A 112 16.55 8.20 -1.96
C VAL A 112 15.32 8.71 -1.23
N VAL A 113 14.19 8.86 -1.95
CA VAL A 113 12.93 9.36 -1.39
C VAL A 113 12.43 8.51 -0.21
N SER A 114 12.59 7.18 -0.26
CA SER A 114 12.16 6.30 0.83
C SER A 114 12.94 6.52 2.12
N ALA A 115 14.18 7.00 2.05
CA ALA A 115 15.01 7.29 3.21
C ALA A 115 14.55 8.54 3.99
N THR A 116 13.74 9.41 3.37
CA THR A 116 13.18 10.58 4.05
C THR A 116 12.10 10.22 5.08
N TYR A 117 11.59 8.99 5.03
CA TYR A 117 10.56 8.52 5.96
C TYR A 117 11.18 7.71 7.10
N LYS A 118 10.75 7.97 8.33
CA LYS A 118 11.23 7.25 9.52
C LYS A 118 11.03 5.73 9.45
N ASN A 119 9.97 5.28 8.80
CA ASN A 119 9.64 3.87 8.61
C ASN A 119 8.48 3.71 7.60
N GLN A 120 8.17 2.44 7.24
CA GLN A 120 7.10 2.07 6.32
C GLN A 120 5.70 2.60 6.74
N ARG A 121 5.41 2.68 8.04
CA ARG A 121 4.13 3.21 8.53
C ARG A 121 4.01 4.71 8.26
N TRP A 122 5.10 5.46 8.48
CA TRP A 122 5.19 6.88 8.14
C TRP A 122 5.01 7.12 6.65
N GLN A 123 5.72 6.37 5.82
CA GLN A 123 5.54 6.44 4.37
C GLN A 123 4.08 6.22 3.97
N SER A 124 3.44 5.15 4.48
CA SER A 124 2.03 4.86 4.20
C SER A 124 1.08 5.95 4.67
N TYR A 125 1.36 6.57 5.82
CA TYR A 125 0.59 7.70 6.35
C TYR A 125 0.74 8.94 5.47
N MET A 126 1.97 9.32 5.13
CA MET A 126 2.28 10.47 4.29
C MET A 126 1.67 10.32 2.90
N MET A 127 1.72 9.14 2.30
CA MET A 127 1.06 8.84 1.02
C MET A 127 -0.48 8.97 1.09
N LYS A 128 -1.08 8.85 2.27
CA LYS A 128 -2.51 9.15 2.44
C LYS A 128 -2.80 10.65 2.50
N LEU A 129 -1.88 11.45 3.06
CA LEU A 129 -2.04 12.92 3.17
C LEU A 129 -2.18 13.60 1.81
N MET A 130 -1.52 13.07 0.76
CA MET A 130 -1.61 13.63 -0.60
C MET A 130 -3.00 13.51 -1.23
N LYS A 131 -3.87 12.63 -0.72
CA LYS A 131 -5.21 12.41 -1.27
C LYS A 131 -6.12 13.60 -0.96
N LYS A 132 -6.78 14.18 -1.99
CA LYS A 132 -7.66 15.37 -1.87
C LYS A 132 -8.72 15.24 -0.77
N LYS A 133 -9.33 14.05 -0.59
CA LYS A 133 -10.41 13.80 0.38
C LYS A 133 -9.94 13.63 1.84
N LYS A 134 -8.65 13.91 2.17
CA LYS A 134 -8.07 13.65 3.49
C LYS A 134 -7.62 14.93 4.20
N GLU A 135 -8.42 15.97 4.16
CA GLU A 135 -8.13 17.26 4.80
C GLU A 135 -7.95 17.17 6.31
N ASP A 136 -8.80 16.39 6.99
CA ASP A 136 -8.68 16.17 8.43
C ASP A 136 -7.32 15.58 8.83
N TYR A 137 -6.80 14.65 8.01
CA TYR A 137 -5.47 14.07 8.26
C TYR A 137 -4.37 15.12 8.16
N ARG A 138 -4.47 16.05 7.19
CA ARG A 138 -3.50 17.16 7.05
C ARG A 138 -3.55 18.11 8.24
N ARG A 139 -4.75 18.44 8.73
CA ARG A 139 -4.94 19.26 9.93
C ARG A 139 -4.31 18.62 11.17
N HIS A 140 -4.53 17.33 11.39
CA HIS A 140 -3.93 16.60 12.51
C HIS A 140 -2.41 16.52 12.39
N PHE A 141 -1.91 16.30 11.18
CA PHE A 141 -0.47 16.28 10.92
C PHE A 141 0.17 17.65 11.15
N GLY A 142 -0.47 18.73 10.72
CA GLY A 142 -0.02 20.09 11.00
C GLY A 142 0.08 20.39 12.51
N LYS A 143 -0.93 20.01 13.28
CA LYS A 143 -0.89 20.13 14.76
C LYS A 143 0.24 19.30 15.38
N TYR A 144 0.50 18.10 14.85
CA TYR A 144 1.60 17.26 15.29
C TYR A 144 2.95 17.95 15.04
N LEU A 145 3.19 18.49 13.83
CA LEU A 145 4.42 19.20 13.49
C LEU A 145 4.66 20.40 14.40
N CYS A 146 3.63 21.24 14.64
CA CYS A 146 3.73 22.35 15.57
C CYS A 146 4.15 21.93 16.97
N ARG A 147 3.53 20.86 17.48
CA ARG A 147 3.82 20.37 18.82
C ARG A 147 5.22 19.79 18.92
N GLU A 148 5.61 18.96 17.97
CA GLU A 148 6.94 18.32 17.93
C GLU A 148 8.06 19.34 17.84
N TRP A 149 7.91 20.35 16.95
CA TRP A 149 8.91 21.39 16.78
C TRP A 149 9.02 22.26 18.03
N ASN A 150 7.90 22.78 18.52
CA ASN A 150 7.87 23.69 19.65
C ASN A 150 8.21 23.02 21.00
N ALA A 151 8.14 21.70 21.10
CA ALA A 151 8.62 20.96 22.26
C ALA A 151 10.17 20.94 22.34
N LYS A 152 10.83 20.98 21.18
CA LYS A 152 12.30 20.95 21.08
C LYS A 152 12.95 22.34 20.99
N HIS A 153 12.16 23.35 20.56
CA HIS A 153 12.67 24.69 20.30
C HIS A 153 11.84 25.74 21.05
N GLN A 154 12.53 26.64 21.75
CA GLN A 154 11.90 27.68 22.56
C GLN A 154 12.27 29.09 22.07
N GLY A 155 11.55 30.13 22.57
CA GLY A 155 11.81 31.51 22.26
C GLY A 155 11.61 31.83 20.77
N GLU A 156 12.61 32.47 20.19
CA GLU A 156 12.64 32.91 18.79
C GLU A 156 12.71 31.77 17.76
N LEU A 157 13.07 30.55 18.17
CA LEU A 157 13.14 29.37 17.32
C LEU A 157 11.80 28.64 17.23
N ARG A 158 10.75 29.12 17.89
CA ARG A 158 9.42 28.56 17.76
C ARG A 158 8.84 28.80 16.37
N LEU A 159 7.99 27.87 15.97
CA LEU A 159 7.29 27.91 14.69
C LEU A 159 6.31 29.11 14.66
N ASP A 160 6.39 29.92 13.61
CA ASP A 160 5.44 30.98 13.30
C ASP A 160 4.39 30.47 12.27
N THR A 161 4.86 30.13 11.07
CA THR A 161 4.03 29.62 9.99
C THR A 161 4.72 28.49 9.24
N PHE A 162 3.97 27.64 8.57
CA PHE A 162 4.51 26.61 7.66
C PHE A 162 3.48 26.21 6.63
N GLU A 163 3.96 25.66 5.53
CA GLU A 163 3.14 25.09 4.47
C GLU A 163 3.58 23.66 4.16
N ILE A 164 2.66 22.83 3.68
CA ILE A 164 2.95 21.42 3.36
C ILE A 164 2.82 21.24 1.86
N TYR A 165 3.93 21.01 1.20
CA TYR A 165 3.99 20.72 -0.22
C TYR A 165 4.29 19.24 -0.47
N PHE A 166 3.59 18.68 -1.44
CA PHE A 166 3.89 17.35 -1.98
C PHE A 166 4.36 17.52 -3.43
N MET A 167 5.63 17.27 -3.65
CA MET A 167 6.27 17.31 -4.97
C MET A 167 5.93 16.02 -5.70
N LYS A 168 4.92 16.08 -6.56
CA LYS A 168 4.39 14.91 -7.24
C LYS A 168 5.24 14.56 -8.46
N GLU A 169 5.74 13.32 -8.47
CA GLU A 169 6.38 12.69 -9.61
C GLU A 169 5.43 11.67 -10.23
N ARG A 170 5.30 11.70 -11.56
CA ARG A 170 4.49 10.73 -12.28
C ARG A 170 5.38 9.85 -13.14
N THR A 171 5.42 8.57 -12.83
CA THR A 171 6.10 7.58 -13.66
C THR A 171 5.35 7.42 -14.99
N LEU A 172 5.96 7.81 -16.07
CA LEU A 172 5.43 7.58 -17.42
C LEU A 172 5.76 6.16 -17.85
N ALA A 173 4.78 5.46 -18.44
CA ALA A 173 5.05 4.19 -19.11
C ALA A 173 6.08 4.43 -20.22
N LYS A 174 7.15 3.61 -20.23
CA LYS A 174 8.06 3.59 -21.39
C LYS A 174 7.22 3.31 -22.64
N ARG A 175 7.16 4.24 -23.59
CA ARG A 175 6.70 3.90 -24.94
C ARG A 175 7.67 2.85 -25.45
N ILE A 176 7.19 1.64 -25.65
CA ILE A 176 7.90 0.65 -26.45
C ILE A 176 7.92 1.28 -27.85
N ALA A 177 9.09 1.73 -28.29
CA ALA A 177 9.28 2.16 -29.66
C ALA A 177 9.08 0.90 -30.52
N GLU A 178 8.01 0.90 -31.31
CA GLU A 178 7.81 -0.05 -32.40
C GLU A 178 8.85 0.20 -33.50
#